data_1f550875ef8411601bb533da6e91e23e
#
_entry.id   1f550875ef8411601bb533da6e91e23e
#
_cell.length_a   1.000
_cell.length_b   1.000
_cell.length_c   1.000
_cell.angle_alpha   90.00
_cell.angle_beta   90.00
_cell.angle_gamma   90.00
#
_symmetry.space_group_name_H-M   'P 1'
#
loop_
_entity.id
_entity.type
_entity.pdbx_description
1 polymer ?
#
loop_
_entity_poly.entity_id
_entity_poly.type
_entity_poly.pdbx_seq_one_letter_code
_entity_poly.pdbx_strand_id
1 'polypeptide(L)'
;NLNMTPVLMGNTTVWKPATTAVLSNYYLMQVYREAGLPDGVVNFLPGSGAVISGVTLASKELAGIHFTGSNTTFNGLWKTVSENLERYRSYPKLIGETGGKDFIFIHHSADTDQAATALIRGAFEYQGQKCSACSRAYIPLSLWPEIKEKMLGMLSRIKVGDVRDFDCFVNAVIDEKAFDSIMGYISLAKKTPRAKIIAGGEGDKSTGYFIQPTIIETDD
;
A
#
# COMPACT_ATOMS: atom_id res chain seq x y z
N ASN A 1 -13.03 5.90 4.76
CA ASN A 1 -13.88 4.69 4.71
C ASN A 1 -13.91 3.95 6.03
N LEU A 2 -12.73 3.49 6.54
CA LEU A 2 -12.66 2.48 7.60
C LEU A 2 -13.42 2.90 8.85
N ASN A 3 -13.26 4.14 9.30
CA ASN A 3 -13.92 4.65 10.51
C ASN A 3 -15.38 5.08 10.26
N MET A 4 -15.69 5.64 9.09
CA MET A 4 -17.03 6.22 8.82
C MET A 4 -18.05 5.19 8.34
N THR A 5 -17.65 4.14 7.65
CA THR A 5 -18.59 3.10 7.20
C THR A 5 -19.36 2.45 8.35
N PRO A 6 -18.72 2.02 9.47
CA PRO A 6 -19.46 1.55 10.64
C PRO A 6 -20.33 2.63 11.28
N VAL A 7 -19.86 3.88 11.30
CA VAL A 7 -20.63 5.01 11.88
C VAL A 7 -21.93 5.24 11.11
N LEU A 8 -21.89 5.24 9.78
CA LEU A 8 -23.10 5.37 8.96
C LEU A 8 -24.11 4.24 9.19
N MET A 9 -23.65 3.11 9.71
CA MET A 9 -24.49 1.97 10.10
C MET A 9 -24.87 1.97 11.60
N GLY A 10 -24.70 3.10 12.29
CA GLY A 10 -25.13 3.29 13.67
C GLY A 10 -24.16 2.79 14.75
N ASN A 11 -22.90 2.55 14.40
CA ASN A 11 -21.89 2.12 15.35
C ASN A 11 -21.03 3.31 15.82
N THR A 12 -20.35 3.15 16.95
CA THR A 12 -19.21 3.99 17.34
C THR A 12 -17.92 3.31 16.91
N THR A 13 -16.86 4.09 16.69
CA THR A 13 -15.57 3.55 16.25
C THR A 13 -14.42 4.02 17.13
N VAL A 14 -13.48 3.11 17.35
CA VAL A 14 -12.13 3.41 17.82
C VAL A 14 -11.23 3.45 16.57
N TRP A 15 -10.73 4.62 16.25
CA TRP A 15 -9.92 4.83 15.06
C TRP A 15 -8.43 4.95 15.40
N LYS A 16 -7.69 3.90 15.11
CA LYS A 16 -6.24 3.91 15.20
C LYS A 16 -5.66 4.22 13.81
N PRO A 17 -5.12 5.41 13.59
CA PRO A 17 -4.48 5.76 12.30
C PRO A 17 -3.15 5.02 12.13
N ALA A 18 -2.67 4.90 10.88
CA ALA A 18 -1.29 4.51 10.64
C ALA A 18 -0.34 5.53 11.29
N THR A 19 0.76 5.05 11.89
CA THR A 19 1.70 5.91 12.61
C THR A 19 2.31 6.98 11.70
N THR A 20 2.61 6.62 10.45
CA THR A 20 3.16 7.52 9.44
C THR A 20 2.14 8.53 8.87
N ALA A 21 0.84 8.36 9.16
CA ALA A 21 -0.24 9.22 8.68
C ALA A 21 -1.03 9.90 9.82
N VAL A 22 -0.49 9.93 11.04
CA VAL A 22 -1.19 10.50 12.22
C VAL A 22 -1.58 11.95 11.99
N LEU A 23 -0.69 12.79 11.45
CA LEU A 23 -0.93 14.21 11.30
C LEU A 23 -2.11 14.51 10.34
N SER A 24 -2.12 13.90 9.17
CA SER A 24 -3.21 14.08 8.20
C SER A 24 -4.55 13.57 8.74
N ASN A 25 -4.53 12.43 9.44
CA ASN A 25 -5.72 11.87 10.07
C ASN A 25 -6.21 12.70 11.27
N TYR A 26 -5.31 13.36 11.99
CA TYR A 26 -5.68 14.32 13.02
C TYR A 26 -6.46 15.50 12.43
N TYR A 27 -5.98 16.09 11.34
CA TYR A 27 -6.72 17.16 10.67
C TYR A 27 -8.07 16.67 10.12
N LEU A 28 -8.13 15.45 9.60
CA LEU A 28 -9.41 14.89 9.16
C LEU A 28 -10.38 14.73 10.35
N MET A 29 -9.90 14.38 11.54
CA MET A 29 -10.72 14.34 12.74
C MET A 29 -11.24 15.74 13.14
N GLN A 30 -10.43 16.81 12.96
CA GLN A 30 -10.92 18.18 13.18
C GLN A 30 -12.03 18.53 12.19
N VAL A 31 -11.87 18.18 10.91
CA VAL A 31 -12.93 18.37 9.90
C VAL A 31 -14.23 17.68 10.31
N TYR A 32 -14.17 16.46 10.84
CA TYR A 32 -15.36 15.75 11.33
C TYR A 32 -16.04 16.52 12.48
N ARG A 33 -15.27 17.05 13.42
CA ARG A 33 -15.80 17.86 14.54
C ARG A 33 -16.44 19.16 14.05
N GLU A 34 -15.78 19.88 13.16
CA GLU A 34 -16.31 21.11 12.56
C GLU A 34 -17.57 20.85 11.74
N ALA A 35 -17.67 19.69 11.10
CA ALA A 35 -18.87 19.23 10.41
C ALA A 35 -20.01 18.81 11.34
N GLY A 36 -19.81 18.85 12.65
CA GLY A 36 -20.84 18.55 13.63
C GLY A 36 -20.93 17.07 14.06
N LEU A 37 -19.88 16.27 13.79
CA LEU A 37 -19.85 14.89 14.29
C LEU A 37 -19.86 14.89 15.84
N PRO A 38 -20.84 14.26 16.51
CA PRO A 38 -20.91 14.23 17.95
C PRO A 38 -19.69 13.55 18.59
N ASP A 39 -19.30 14.03 19.78
CA ASP A 39 -18.23 13.39 20.55
C ASP A 39 -18.57 11.93 20.90
N GLY A 40 -17.54 11.08 20.87
CA GLY A 40 -17.68 9.64 21.17
C GLY A 40 -18.14 8.78 20.00
N VAL A 41 -18.58 9.36 18.89
CA VAL A 41 -18.94 8.59 17.69
C VAL A 41 -17.69 8.04 17.01
N VAL A 42 -16.69 8.88 16.77
CA VAL A 42 -15.36 8.46 16.29
C VAL A 42 -14.33 8.83 17.35
N ASN A 43 -13.65 7.84 17.90
CA ASN A 43 -12.65 8.02 18.95
C ASN A 43 -11.26 7.84 18.33
N PHE A 44 -10.59 8.96 18.05
CA PHE A 44 -9.27 8.99 17.44
C PHE A 44 -8.18 8.66 18.45
N LEU A 45 -7.52 7.52 18.29
CA LEU A 45 -6.48 7.01 19.19
C LEU A 45 -5.16 6.77 18.43
N PRO A 46 -4.29 7.78 18.31
CA PRO A 46 -2.96 7.56 17.80
C PRO A 46 -2.11 6.74 18.78
N GLY A 47 -1.37 5.77 18.28
CA GLY A 47 -0.53 4.93 19.14
C GLY A 47 -0.14 3.60 18.52
N SER A 48 0.55 2.79 19.31
CA SER A 48 0.97 1.45 18.91
C SER A 48 -0.22 0.54 18.61
N GLY A 49 -0.21 -0.08 17.43
CA GLY A 49 -1.24 -1.06 17.06
C GLY A 49 -1.33 -2.22 18.05
N ALA A 50 -0.20 -2.70 18.56
CA ALA A 50 -0.16 -3.79 19.55
C ALA A 50 -0.84 -3.41 20.86
N VAL A 51 -0.60 -2.20 21.37
CA VAL A 51 -1.21 -1.71 22.62
C VAL A 51 -2.71 -1.54 22.45
N ILE A 52 -3.13 -0.84 21.40
CA ILE A 52 -4.55 -0.56 21.15
C ILE A 52 -5.32 -1.85 20.87
N SER A 53 -4.78 -2.75 20.04
CA SER A 53 -5.43 -4.03 19.76
C SER A 53 -5.48 -4.93 21.00
N GLY A 54 -4.45 -4.93 21.85
CA GLY A 54 -4.46 -5.70 23.10
C GLY A 54 -5.65 -5.34 24.02
N VAL A 55 -6.04 -4.07 24.06
CA VAL A 55 -7.19 -3.61 24.84
C VAL A 55 -8.51 -3.85 24.10
N THR A 56 -8.58 -3.45 22.83
CA THR A 56 -9.84 -3.49 22.08
C THR A 56 -10.30 -4.91 21.77
N LEU A 57 -9.37 -5.81 21.44
CA LEU A 57 -9.70 -7.21 21.14
C LEU A 57 -10.08 -8.02 22.40
N ALA A 58 -9.71 -7.56 23.58
CA ALA A 58 -10.14 -8.16 24.84
C ALA A 58 -11.51 -7.65 25.31
N SER A 59 -12.04 -6.60 24.71
CA SER A 59 -13.32 -6.01 25.09
C SER A 59 -14.50 -6.88 24.66
N LYS A 60 -15.41 -7.17 25.59
CA LYS A 60 -16.67 -7.87 25.29
C LYS A 60 -17.59 -7.08 24.33
N GLU A 61 -17.37 -5.77 24.20
CA GLU A 61 -18.14 -4.87 23.33
C GLU A 61 -17.63 -4.83 21.89
N LEU A 62 -16.59 -5.59 21.55
CA LEU A 62 -16.07 -5.62 20.17
C LEU A 62 -17.14 -6.15 19.24
N ALA A 63 -17.65 -5.29 18.36
CA ALA A 63 -18.65 -5.63 17.36
C ALA A 63 -18.04 -5.90 15.97
N GLY A 64 -16.85 -5.40 15.71
CA GLY A 64 -16.16 -5.66 14.44
C GLY A 64 -14.81 -4.97 14.31
N ILE A 65 -14.08 -5.39 13.29
CA ILE A 65 -12.79 -4.81 12.90
C ILE A 65 -12.88 -4.48 11.42
N HIS A 66 -12.61 -3.23 11.08
CA HIS A 66 -12.42 -2.80 9.69
C HIS A 66 -10.96 -2.37 9.53
N PHE A 67 -10.19 -3.16 8.79
CA PHE A 67 -8.73 -3.09 8.77
C PHE A 67 -8.21 -2.95 7.34
N THR A 68 -7.21 -2.10 7.17
CA THR A 68 -6.34 -2.08 5.98
C THR A 68 -4.89 -2.11 6.44
N GLY A 69 -4.10 -3.04 5.90
CA GLY A 69 -2.70 -3.18 6.26
C GLY A 69 -2.06 -4.50 5.80
N SER A 70 -1.09 -5.02 6.54
CA SER A 70 -0.41 -6.25 6.15
C SER A 70 -1.23 -7.51 6.41
N ASN A 71 -1.06 -8.52 5.55
CA ASN A 71 -1.65 -9.86 5.73
C ASN A 71 -1.30 -10.46 7.10
N THR A 72 -0.05 -10.32 7.51
CA THR A 72 0.43 -10.85 8.80
C THR A 72 -0.33 -10.23 9.96
N THR A 73 -0.55 -8.91 9.93
CA THR A 73 -1.32 -8.23 10.97
C THR A 73 -2.77 -8.68 10.97
N PHE A 74 -3.41 -8.77 9.81
CA PHE A 74 -4.81 -9.19 9.72
C PHE A 74 -5.02 -10.65 10.16
N ASN A 75 -4.11 -11.54 9.79
CA ASN A 75 -4.11 -12.93 10.27
C ASN A 75 -4.00 -12.99 11.80
N GLY A 76 -3.14 -12.14 12.40
CA GLY A 76 -3.04 -12.00 13.86
C GLY A 76 -4.34 -11.53 14.51
N LEU A 77 -5.03 -10.54 13.92
CA LEU A 77 -6.34 -10.08 14.39
C LEU A 77 -7.38 -11.20 14.33
N TRP A 78 -7.45 -11.95 13.23
CA TRP A 78 -8.33 -13.10 13.09
C TRP A 78 -8.09 -14.15 14.18
N LYS A 79 -6.82 -14.52 14.38
CA LYS A 79 -6.43 -15.49 15.39
C LYS A 79 -6.88 -15.03 16.78
N THR A 80 -6.55 -13.81 17.17
CA THR A 80 -6.92 -13.26 18.49
C THR A 80 -8.43 -13.21 18.69
N VAL A 81 -9.21 -12.82 17.66
CA VAL A 81 -10.67 -12.82 17.76
C VAL A 81 -11.20 -14.24 17.92
N SER A 82 -10.68 -15.22 17.17
CA SER A 82 -11.13 -16.61 17.28
C SER A 82 -10.85 -17.23 18.66
N GLU A 83 -9.73 -16.86 19.29
CA GLU A 83 -9.36 -17.30 20.62
C GLU A 83 -10.20 -16.66 21.76
N ASN A 84 -10.93 -15.59 21.46
CA ASN A 84 -11.74 -14.83 22.43
C ASN A 84 -13.26 -14.89 22.16
N LEU A 85 -13.74 -15.77 21.29
CA LEU A 85 -15.15 -15.78 20.84
C LEU A 85 -16.16 -15.85 22.00
N GLU A 86 -15.88 -16.62 23.05
CA GLU A 86 -16.77 -16.76 24.21
C GLU A 86 -16.90 -15.50 25.07
N ARG A 87 -16.01 -14.52 24.89
CA ARG A 87 -16.01 -13.25 25.64
C ARG A 87 -16.91 -12.20 25.03
N TYR A 88 -17.18 -12.28 23.73
CA TYR A 88 -17.90 -11.22 23.01
C TYR A 88 -19.40 -11.35 23.18
N ARG A 89 -20.11 -10.22 23.23
CA ARG A 89 -21.59 -10.19 23.25
C ARG A 89 -22.21 -10.72 21.97
N SER A 90 -21.52 -10.58 20.85
CA SER A 90 -21.90 -11.10 19.54
C SER A 90 -20.64 -11.43 18.74
N TYR A 91 -20.78 -12.23 17.69
CA TYR A 91 -19.66 -12.54 16.80
C TYR A 91 -19.16 -11.28 16.10
N PRO A 92 -17.90 -10.84 16.36
CA PRO A 92 -17.34 -9.67 15.70
C PRO A 92 -17.22 -9.87 14.18
N LYS A 93 -17.55 -8.85 13.40
CA LYS A 93 -17.35 -8.86 11.95
C LYS A 93 -15.92 -8.45 11.63
N LEU A 94 -15.21 -9.25 10.85
CA LEU A 94 -13.86 -8.94 10.41
C LEU A 94 -13.87 -8.61 8.92
N ILE A 95 -13.53 -7.37 8.61
CA ILE A 95 -13.41 -6.86 7.24
C ILE A 95 -11.97 -6.40 7.07
N GLY A 96 -11.23 -7.04 6.18
CA GLY A 96 -9.83 -6.74 5.96
C GLY A 96 -9.51 -6.57 4.50
N GLU A 97 -8.81 -5.48 4.20
CA GLU A 97 -8.14 -5.27 2.94
C GLU A 97 -6.64 -5.30 3.19
N THR A 98 -5.95 -6.20 2.53
CA THR A 98 -4.55 -6.46 2.78
C THR A 98 -3.71 -6.24 1.52
N GLY A 99 -2.40 -6.51 1.59
CA GLY A 99 -1.51 -6.34 0.45
C GLY A 99 -1.87 -7.25 -0.72
N GLY A 100 -1.65 -6.74 -1.92
CA GLY A 100 -1.82 -7.44 -3.18
C GLY A 100 -0.52 -7.51 -3.97
N LYS A 101 -0.49 -8.41 -4.95
CA LYS A 101 0.54 -8.52 -5.99
C LYS A 101 -0.16 -8.56 -7.34
N ASP A 102 -0.81 -7.45 -7.66
CA ASP A 102 -1.64 -7.33 -8.85
C ASP A 102 -0.79 -7.33 -10.13
N PHE A 103 -1.44 -7.58 -11.23
CA PHE A 103 -0.73 -7.76 -12.50
C PHE A 103 -1.51 -7.15 -13.67
N ILE A 104 -0.77 -6.86 -14.74
CA ILE A 104 -1.34 -6.56 -16.05
C ILE A 104 -1.03 -7.73 -16.96
N PHE A 105 -2.07 -8.32 -17.53
CA PHE A 105 -1.97 -9.35 -18.57
C PHE A 105 -2.30 -8.71 -19.92
N ILE A 106 -1.34 -8.78 -20.86
CA ILE A 106 -1.43 -8.12 -22.17
C ILE A 106 -1.75 -9.16 -23.23
N HIS A 107 -2.84 -8.95 -23.97
CA HIS A 107 -3.17 -9.76 -25.13
C HIS A 107 -2.39 -9.29 -26.37
N HIS A 108 -2.15 -10.19 -27.33
CA HIS A 108 -1.36 -9.90 -28.53
C HIS A 108 -1.96 -8.79 -29.43
N SER A 109 -3.23 -8.47 -29.28
CA SER A 109 -3.93 -7.39 -30.01
C SER A 109 -3.95 -6.06 -29.24
N ALA A 110 -3.23 -5.96 -28.13
CA ALA A 110 -3.21 -4.73 -27.35
C ALA A 110 -2.44 -3.62 -28.09
N ASP A 111 -2.90 -2.38 -27.90
CA ASP A 111 -2.15 -1.20 -28.30
C ASP A 111 -0.93 -1.04 -27.38
N THR A 112 0.25 -0.95 -27.98
CA THR A 112 1.51 -0.94 -27.26
C THR A 112 1.78 0.37 -26.53
N ASP A 113 1.24 1.51 -26.97
CA ASP A 113 1.36 2.80 -26.29
C ASP A 113 0.48 2.84 -25.02
N GLN A 114 -0.75 2.35 -25.14
CA GLN A 114 -1.64 2.22 -23.99
C GLN A 114 -1.07 1.22 -22.98
N ALA A 115 -0.56 0.08 -23.43
CA ALA A 115 0.04 -0.94 -22.58
C ALA A 115 1.24 -0.39 -21.82
N ALA A 116 2.20 0.25 -22.49
CA ALA A 116 3.38 0.85 -21.87
C ALA A 116 2.99 1.93 -20.83
N THR A 117 2.02 2.78 -21.16
CA THR A 117 1.53 3.82 -20.24
C THR A 117 0.87 3.21 -19.01
N ALA A 118 0.02 2.20 -19.19
CA ALA A 118 -0.64 1.50 -18.10
C ALA A 118 0.37 0.80 -17.16
N LEU A 119 1.41 0.17 -17.73
CA LEU A 119 2.47 -0.47 -16.97
C LEU A 119 3.25 0.53 -16.13
N ILE A 120 3.70 1.64 -16.72
CA ILE A 120 4.47 2.67 -16.01
C ILE A 120 3.64 3.31 -14.89
N ARG A 121 2.41 3.74 -15.19
CA ARG A 121 1.54 4.36 -14.19
C ARG A 121 1.11 3.35 -13.12
N GLY A 122 0.71 2.18 -13.53
CA GLY A 122 0.25 1.13 -12.62
C GLY A 122 1.34 0.65 -11.65
N ALA A 123 2.60 0.63 -12.09
CA ALA A 123 3.72 0.18 -11.27
C ALA A 123 4.31 1.27 -10.37
N PHE A 124 4.42 2.52 -10.86
CA PHE A 124 5.27 3.53 -10.23
C PHE A 124 4.54 4.75 -9.69
N GLU A 125 3.28 4.96 -10.05
CA GLU A 125 2.47 6.02 -9.46
C GLU A 125 2.41 5.85 -7.94
N TYR A 126 2.63 6.94 -7.20
CA TYR A 126 2.75 6.91 -5.73
C TYR A 126 3.80 5.91 -5.23
N GLN A 127 4.94 5.79 -5.92
CA GLN A 127 6.05 4.87 -5.62
C GLN A 127 5.64 3.38 -5.56
N GLY A 128 4.58 3.00 -6.28
CA GLY A 128 4.02 1.65 -6.24
C GLY A 128 3.39 1.26 -4.89
N GLN A 129 3.18 2.22 -3.99
CA GLN A 129 2.65 2.00 -2.63
C GLN A 129 1.12 1.94 -2.62
N LYS A 130 0.55 1.08 -3.47
CA LYS A 130 -0.89 0.81 -3.57
C LYS A 130 -1.15 -0.68 -3.44
N CYS A 131 -2.26 -1.06 -2.81
CA CYS A 131 -2.70 -2.46 -2.76
C CYS A 131 -2.92 -3.05 -4.17
N SER A 132 -3.27 -2.19 -5.14
CA SER A 132 -3.55 -2.51 -6.55
C SER A 132 -2.41 -2.13 -7.52
N ALA A 133 -1.19 -1.85 -7.03
CA ALA A 133 -0.07 -1.52 -7.91
C ALA A 133 0.28 -2.70 -8.82
N CYS A 134 0.61 -2.41 -10.08
CA CYS A 134 1.08 -3.40 -11.05
C CYS A 134 2.47 -3.92 -10.64
N SER A 135 2.48 -4.97 -9.84
CA SER A 135 3.73 -5.61 -9.38
C SER A 135 4.30 -6.59 -10.40
N ARG A 136 3.49 -7.05 -11.34
CA ARG A 136 3.84 -8.04 -12.36
C ARG A 136 3.19 -7.67 -13.69
N ALA A 137 3.85 -8.02 -14.77
CA ALA A 137 3.30 -7.88 -16.11
C ALA A 137 3.54 -9.16 -16.91
N TYR A 138 2.52 -9.65 -17.59
CA TYR A 138 2.60 -10.78 -18.50
C TYR A 138 2.40 -10.26 -19.92
N ILE A 139 3.49 -10.30 -20.69
CA ILE A 139 3.59 -9.63 -22.00
C ILE A 139 3.96 -10.66 -23.07
N PRO A 140 3.20 -10.76 -24.18
CA PRO A 140 3.58 -11.62 -25.29
C PRO A 140 4.97 -11.26 -25.85
N LEU A 141 5.78 -12.27 -26.13
CA LEU A 141 7.11 -12.07 -26.70
C LEU A 141 7.09 -11.24 -28.00
N SER A 142 6.02 -11.35 -28.79
CA SER A 142 5.85 -10.57 -30.02
C SER A 142 5.70 -9.07 -29.78
N LEU A 143 5.17 -8.65 -28.64
CA LEU A 143 4.99 -7.23 -28.28
C LEU A 143 6.08 -6.69 -27.36
N TRP A 144 6.83 -7.59 -26.71
CA TRP A 144 7.78 -7.21 -25.67
C TRP A 144 8.86 -6.22 -26.14
N PRO A 145 9.52 -6.41 -27.30
CA PRO A 145 10.55 -5.46 -27.73
C PRO A 145 10.04 -4.02 -27.85
N GLU A 146 8.87 -3.82 -28.45
CA GLU A 146 8.27 -2.51 -28.63
C GLU A 146 7.79 -1.90 -27.30
N ILE A 147 7.08 -2.68 -26.49
CA ILE A 147 6.61 -2.22 -25.16
C ILE A 147 7.80 -1.87 -24.28
N LYS A 148 8.86 -2.68 -24.29
CA LYS A 148 10.10 -2.43 -23.53
C LYS A 148 10.74 -1.10 -23.93
N GLU A 149 10.91 -0.84 -25.22
CA GLU A 149 11.47 0.41 -25.73
C GLU A 149 10.65 1.62 -25.26
N LYS A 150 9.31 1.55 -25.39
CA LYS A 150 8.41 2.61 -24.96
C LYS A 150 8.48 2.83 -23.45
N MET A 151 8.49 1.78 -22.65
CA MET A 151 8.62 1.87 -21.19
C MET A 151 9.94 2.52 -20.77
N LEU A 152 11.06 2.09 -21.36
CA LEU A 152 12.38 2.67 -21.06
C LEU A 152 12.44 4.14 -21.48
N GLY A 153 11.86 4.50 -22.62
CA GLY A 153 11.72 5.88 -23.07
C GLY A 153 10.85 6.75 -22.17
N MET A 154 9.80 6.19 -21.56
CA MET A 154 9.01 6.89 -20.53
C MET A 154 9.80 7.05 -19.23
N LEU A 155 10.46 6.00 -18.76
CA LEU A 155 11.24 6.02 -17.52
C LEU A 155 12.39 7.03 -17.57
N SER A 156 13.06 7.19 -18.71
CA SER A 156 14.14 8.17 -18.85
C SER A 156 13.70 9.62 -18.65
N ARG A 157 12.40 9.90 -18.73
CA ARG A 157 11.80 11.23 -18.51
C ARG A 157 11.17 11.39 -17.13
N ILE A 158 11.06 10.30 -16.37
CA ILE A 158 10.53 10.36 -15.00
C ILE A 158 11.56 10.99 -14.09
N LYS A 159 11.14 12.06 -13.42
CA LYS A 159 11.91 12.72 -12.37
C LYS A 159 11.57 12.11 -11.02
N VAL A 160 12.62 11.75 -10.28
CA VAL A 160 12.53 11.28 -8.89
C VAL A 160 13.04 12.38 -7.98
N GLY A 161 12.28 12.75 -6.96
CA GLY A 161 12.71 13.85 -6.07
C GLY A 161 11.69 14.24 -5.02
N ASP A 162 11.88 15.46 -4.47
CA ASP A 162 11.08 16.01 -3.38
C ASP A 162 9.60 16.20 -3.80
N VAL A 163 8.68 15.86 -2.90
CA VAL A 163 7.24 15.99 -3.10
C VAL A 163 6.78 17.45 -3.33
N ARG A 164 7.59 18.44 -2.96
CA ARG A 164 7.32 19.86 -3.21
C ARG A 164 7.63 20.29 -4.64
N ASP A 165 8.38 19.49 -5.37
CA ASP A 165 8.64 19.67 -6.80
C ASP A 165 7.57 18.87 -7.59
N PHE A 166 6.56 19.57 -8.12
CA PHE A 166 5.45 18.96 -8.85
C PHE A 166 5.84 18.32 -10.19
N ASP A 167 7.06 18.55 -10.68
CA ASP A 167 7.59 17.83 -11.85
C ASP A 167 8.07 16.41 -11.49
N CYS A 168 8.21 16.10 -10.19
CA CYS A 168 8.60 14.77 -9.74
C CYS A 168 7.40 13.82 -9.75
N PHE A 169 7.43 12.81 -10.63
CA PHE A 169 6.41 11.76 -10.67
C PHE A 169 6.59 10.73 -9.56
N VAL A 170 7.83 10.47 -9.15
CA VAL A 170 8.19 9.53 -8.09
C VAL A 170 8.88 10.29 -6.96
N ASN A 171 8.45 10.05 -5.74
CA ASN A 171 9.00 10.66 -4.54
C ASN A 171 9.63 9.60 -3.61
N ALA A 172 9.94 9.97 -2.36
CA ALA A 172 10.45 9.03 -1.37
C ALA A 172 9.38 7.97 -0.98
N VAL A 173 9.83 6.75 -0.70
CA VAL A 173 8.97 5.75 -0.05
C VAL A 173 8.72 6.12 1.41
N ILE A 174 7.72 5.49 2.02
CA ILE A 174 7.10 5.95 3.27
C ILE A 174 8.04 6.02 4.47
N ASP A 175 8.98 5.07 4.59
CA ASP A 175 9.93 5.01 5.71
C ASP A 175 11.19 4.19 5.36
N GLU A 176 12.15 4.18 6.29
CA GLU A 176 13.41 3.43 6.14
C GLU A 176 13.17 1.93 6.00
N LYS A 177 12.20 1.37 6.72
CA LYS A 177 11.87 -0.05 6.67
C LYS A 177 11.38 -0.45 5.28
N ALA A 178 10.55 0.37 4.66
CA ALA A 178 10.10 0.17 3.27
C ALA A 178 11.28 0.25 2.30
N PHE A 179 12.15 1.27 2.46
CA PHE A 179 13.35 1.43 1.66
C PHE A 179 14.25 0.18 1.73
N ASP A 180 14.62 -0.25 2.94
CA ASP A 180 15.53 -1.38 3.14
C ASP A 180 14.92 -2.69 2.62
N SER A 181 13.61 -2.89 2.80
CA SER A 181 12.89 -4.05 2.25
C SER A 181 12.94 -4.09 0.73
N ILE A 182 12.64 -2.97 0.06
CA ILE A 182 12.65 -2.88 -1.41
C ILE A 182 14.06 -3.09 -1.94
N MET A 183 15.07 -2.42 -1.35
CA MET A 183 16.46 -2.59 -1.74
C MET A 183 16.97 -4.02 -1.51
N GLY A 184 16.45 -4.70 -0.49
CA GLY A 184 16.69 -6.13 -0.27
C GLY A 184 16.20 -7.00 -1.43
N TYR A 185 14.99 -6.77 -1.94
CA TYR A 185 14.46 -7.48 -3.12
C TYR A 185 15.21 -7.11 -4.40
N ILE A 186 15.58 -5.86 -4.60
CA ILE A 186 16.44 -5.45 -5.73
C ILE A 186 17.79 -6.17 -5.67
N SER A 187 18.40 -6.26 -4.49
CA SER A 187 19.65 -6.98 -4.28
C SER A 187 19.51 -8.49 -4.54
N LEU A 188 18.37 -9.07 -4.20
CA LEU A 188 18.05 -10.46 -4.51
C LEU A 188 17.96 -10.66 -6.03
N ALA A 189 17.25 -9.78 -6.73
CA ALA A 189 17.12 -9.82 -8.19
C ALA A 189 18.50 -9.74 -8.89
N LYS A 190 19.39 -8.85 -8.41
CA LYS A 190 20.79 -8.75 -8.93
C LYS A 190 21.58 -10.06 -8.81
N LYS A 191 21.24 -10.92 -7.85
CA LYS A 191 21.90 -12.21 -7.60
C LYS A 191 21.19 -13.40 -8.23
N THR A 192 19.98 -13.19 -8.76
CA THR A 192 19.16 -14.27 -9.33
C THR A 192 19.50 -14.42 -10.82
N PRO A 193 19.99 -15.58 -11.27
CA PRO A 193 20.49 -15.75 -12.66
C PRO A 193 19.46 -15.52 -13.74
N ARG A 194 18.16 -15.76 -13.45
CA ARG A 194 17.05 -15.60 -14.41
C ARG A 194 16.36 -14.23 -14.32
N ALA A 195 16.84 -13.35 -13.44
CA ALA A 195 16.32 -12.00 -13.27
C ALA A 195 17.30 -10.97 -13.84
N LYS A 196 16.83 -10.12 -14.74
CA LYS A 196 17.62 -9.05 -15.35
C LYS A 196 17.00 -7.70 -15.02
N ILE A 197 17.72 -6.86 -14.28
CA ILE A 197 17.30 -5.48 -14.08
C ILE A 197 17.55 -4.73 -15.38
N ILE A 198 16.50 -4.21 -16.01
CA ILE A 198 16.55 -3.47 -17.28
C ILE A 198 16.38 -1.97 -17.09
N ALA A 199 15.94 -1.53 -15.91
CA ALA A 199 15.88 -0.12 -15.51
C ALA A 199 15.97 0.00 -13.99
N GLY A 200 16.46 1.11 -13.47
CA GLY A 200 16.57 1.40 -12.03
C GLY A 200 17.57 0.49 -11.30
N GLY A 201 17.17 -0.07 -10.20
CA GLY A 201 18.00 -0.97 -9.39
C GLY A 201 18.84 -0.27 -8.33
N GLU A 202 18.61 1.03 -8.11
CA GLU A 202 19.37 1.87 -7.18
C GLU A 202 18.44 2.64 -6.26
N GLY A 203 18.95 3.00 -5.08
CA GLY A 203 18.27 3.85 -4.12
C GLY A 203 19.27 4.65 -3.30
N ASP A 204 18.84 5.80 -2.82
CA ASP A 204 19.62 6.67 -1.95
C ASP A 204 18.74 7.11 -0.76
N LYS A 205 19.27 6.95 0.44
CA LYS A 205 18.61 7.37 1.69
C LYS A 205 19.38 8.46 2.44
N SER A 206 20.30 9.14 1.77
CA SER A 206 21.12 10.21 2.40
C SER A 206 20.30 11.46 2.72
N THR A 207 19.32 11.79 1.88
CA THR A 207 18.44 12.97 2.05
C THR A 207 16.96 12.61 2.15
N GLY A 208 16.60 11.36 1.83
CA GLY A 208 15.25 10.82 1.83
C GLY A 208 15.26 9.40 1.27
N TYR A 209 14.19 8.66 1.46
CA TYR A 209 14.11 7.25 1.07
C TYR A 209 13.76 7.11 -0.42
N PHE A 210 14.66 7.56 -1.31
CA PHE A 210 14.44 7.57 -2.76
C PHE A 210 14.91 6.26 -3.39
N ILE A 211 14.05 5.65 -4.21
CA ILE A 211 14.35 4.44 -4.99
C ILE A 211 14.00 4.71 -6.44
N GLN A 212 14.91 4.41 -7.36
CA GLN A 212 14.65 4.53 -8.79
C GLN A 212 13.60 3.51 -9.24
N PRO A 213 12.62 3.91 -10.09
CA PRO A 213 11.70 2.97 -10.71
C PRO A 213 12.46 1.78 -11.32
N THR A 214 12.16 0.59 -10.83
CA THR A 214 12.94 -0.61 -11.16
C THR A 214 12.10 -1.60 -11.94
N ILE A 215 12.60 -2.00 -13.10
CA ILE A 215 12.01 -3.06 -13.92
C ILE A 215 12.94 -4.27 -13.94
N ILE A 216 12.37 -5.42 -13.60
CA ILE A 216 13.05 -6.71 -13.61
C ILE A 216 12.39 -7.57 -14.69
N GLU A 217 13.16 -7.96 -15.69
CA GLU A 217 12.77 -8.91 -16.73
C GLU A 217 13.12 -10.33 -16.28
N THR A 218 12.17 -11.25 -16.43
CA THR A 218 12.38 -12.68 -16.16
C THR A 218 11.60 -13.49 -17.19
N ASP A 219 12.07 -14.68 -17.48
CA ASP A 219 11.44 -15.69 -18.33
C ASP A 219 10.83 -16.86 -17.53
N ASP A 220 10.72 -16.70 -16.22
CA ASP A 220 10.21 -17.70 -15.27
C ASP A 220 8.84 -17.33 -14.73
#